data_68d3acb6f4093ad77bdc981c3bc9bf89
#
_entry.id   68d3acb6f4093ad77bdc981c3bc9bf89
#
_cell.length_a   1.000
_cell.length_b   1.000
_cell.length_c   1.000
_cell.angle_alpha   90.00
_cell.angle_beta   90.00
_cell.angle_gamma   90.00
#
_symmetry.space_group_name_H-M   'P 1'
#
loop_
_entity.id
_entity.type
_entity.pdbx_description
1 polymer ?
#
loop_
_entity_poly.entity_id
_entity_poly.type
_entity_poly.pdbx_seq_one_letter_code
_entity_poly.pdbx_strand_id
1 'polypeptide(L)'
;MKTKRPFLKFAALLALTVSGLTVQAQAPISLLNVSYDPTRELYAEFNQAFAKHWKARTGQDLTIKQSHGGSGKQARSIIDGLDADVATLALAGDTDALHSHGHLIPKDWQKRLPHNSTPYTSTIVLVVRQGNPKNIQDWDDLVRPDIKVITPNPKTSGGARWNYLAAWEFAKRKYGGDDKAQEFVKKLYQNVPVLDTGARGSSITFAQRNQGDVFLSWENEAYLLEKEFGNKVDFVYPSISILAEPAVALIDKNVDKKGTRAVALAYLDYLYTEEAQDLIGKHFYRPRSAKAQAKYGKQLPKLKLFTIEEAFGGWDKASQVHFVDGGKFDQIYTKK
;
A
#
# COMPACT_ATOMS: atom_id res chain seq x y z
N MET A 1 -56.37 -61.04 61.88
CA MET A 1 -54.95 -61.01 61.39
C MET A 1 -54.90 -60.03 60.25
N LYS A 2 -54.28 -58.86 60.47
CA LYS A 2 -54.13 -57.79 59.46
C LYS A 2 -52.65 -57.63 59.09
N THR A 3 -52.27 -58.01 57.88
CA THR A 3 -50.90 -57.92 57.33
C THR A 3 -50.68 -56.50 56.78
N LYS A 4 -49.73 -55.80 57.32
CA LYS A 4 -49.25 -54.49 56.82
C LYS A 4 -48.20 -54.74 55.74
N ARG A 5 -48.40 -54.14 54.55
CA ARG A 5 -47.41 -54.04 53.50
C ARG A 5 -46.56 -52.76 53.65
N PRO A 6 -45.24 -52.79 53.51
CA PRO A 6 -44.42 -51.59 53.50
C PRO A 6 -44.35 -50.92 52.13
N PHE A 7 -44.54 -49.62 52.07
CA PHE A 7 -44.34 -48.77 50.90
C PHE A 7 -42.86 -48.50 50.70
N LEU A 8 -42.32 -49.00 49.57
CA LEU A 8 -40.99 -48.62 49.09
C LEU A 8 -41.05 -47.25 48.35
N LYS A 9 -40.42 -46.23 48.90
CA LYS A 9 -40.25 -44.96 48.22
C LYS A 9 -39.00 -45.02 47.31
N PHE A 10 -39.24 -45.03 45.99
CA PHE A 10 -38.15 -44.83 44.97
C PHE A 10 -37.85 -43.34 44.89
N ALA A 11 -36.68 -42.93 45.35
CA ALA A 11 -36.11 -41.62 45.11
C ALA A 11 -35.32 -41.67 43.77
N ALA A 12 -35.91 -41.10 42.73
CA ALA A 12 -35.22 -40.92 41.46
C ALA A 12 -34.19 -39.76 41.55
N LEU A 13 -32.92 -40.10 41.53
CA LEU A 13 -31.81 -39.14 41.52
C LEU A 13 -31.63 -38.67 40.05
N LEU A 14 -32.09 -37.44 39.73
CA LEU A 14 -31.91 -36.82 38.45
C LEU A 14 -30.47 -36.28 38.39
N ALA A 15 -29.54 -37.02 37.79
CA ALA A 15 -28.20 -36.58 37.50
C ALA A 15 -28.21 -35.58 36.29
N LEU A 16 -28.14 -34.28 36.58
CA LEU A 16 -27.88 -33.26 35.54
C LEU A 16 -26.44 -33.41 35.07
N THR A 17 -26.24 -34.04 33.94
CA THR A 17 -24.97 -33.98 33.20
C THR A 17 -24.85 -32.62 32.58
N VAL A 18 -24.10 -31.73 33.21
CA VAL A 18 -23.61 -30.48 32.59
C VAL A 18 -22.54 -30.88 31.57
N SER A 19 -22.97 -31.02 30.32
CA SER A 19 -22.04 -31.14 29.18
C SER A 19 -21.29 -29.81 29.03
N GLY A 20 -20.13 -29.72 29.67
CA GLY A 20 -19.20 -28.60 29.45
C GLY A 20 -18.79 -28.60 27.98
N LEU A 21 -19.29 -27.63 27.21
CA LEU A 21 -18.74 -27.30 25.90
C LEU A 21 -17.28 -26.86 26.11
N THR A 22 -16.35 -27.80 26.00
CA THR A 22 -14.94 -27.48 25.86
C THR A 22 -14.77 -26.74 24.56
N VAL A 23 -14.64 -25.43 24.62
CA VAL A 23 -14.19 -24.61 23.49
C VAL A 23 -12.77 -25.07 23.20
N GLN A 24 -12.65 -25.97 22.23
CA GLN A 24 -11.32 -26.43 21.77
C GLN A 24 -10.63 -25.22 21.17
N ALA A 25 -9.55 -24.75 21.80
CA ALA A 25 -8.76 -23.65 21.28
C ALA A 25 -8.26 -24.04 19.89
N GLN A 26 -8.61 -23.23 18.90
CA GLN A 26 -8.15 -23.46 17.53
C GLN A 26 -6.62 -23.31 17.47
N ALA A 27 -5.95 -24.16 16.68
CA ALA A 27 -4.50 -24.08 16.50
C ALA A 27 -4.09 -22.67 16.00
N PRO A 28 -2.95 -22.13 16.47
CA PRO A 28 -2.42 -20.86 16.00
C PRO A 28 -2.26 -20.85 14.47
N ILE A 29 -2.56 -19.72 13.84
CA ILE A 29 -2.47 -19.54 12.39
C ILE A 29 -1.50 -18.41 12.05
N SER A 30 -0.87 -18.47 10.87
CA SER A 30 0.07 -17.46 10.41
C SER A 30 -0.30 -16.97 9.01
N LEU A 31 -0.28 -15.65 8.80
CA LEU A 31 -0.38 -15.00 7.50
C LEU A 31 0.95 -14.35 7.10
N LEU A 32 1.19 -14.27 5.79
CA LEU A 32 2.23 -13.45 5.19
C LEU A 32 1.57 -12.36 4.34
N ASN A 33 1.74 -11.08 4.76
CA ASN A 33 1.42 -9.92 3.95
C ASN A 33 2.68 -9.43 3.20
N VAL A 34 2.61 -9.36 1.89
CA VAL A 34 3.67 -8.83 1.03
C VAL A 34 3.26 -7.44 0.55
N SER A 35 4.02 -6.41 0.97
CA SER A 35 3.66 -5.01 0.81
C SER A 35 4.78 -4.18 0.19
N TYR A 36 4.47 -2.95 -0.17
CA TYR A 36 5.45 -1.97 -0.64
C TYR A 36 6.00 -1.11 0.51
N ASP A 37 7.17 -0.49 0.30
CA ASP A 37 7.95 0.15 1.35
C ASP A 37 7.21 1.17 2.23
N PRO A 38 6.45 2.14 1.71
CA PRO A 38 5.80 3.19 2.50
C PRO A 38 4.77 2.74 3.54
N THR A 39 4.34 1.48 3.50
CA THR A 39 3.29 0.95 4.40
C THR A 39 3.83 0.30 5.67
N ARG A 40 5.15 0.29 5.91
CA ARG A 40 5.76 -0.43 7.05
C ARG A 40 5.13 -0.07 8.36
N GLU A 41 5.03 1.21 8.65
CA GLU A 41 4.54 1.75 9.91
C GLU A 41 3.04 1.51 10.05
N LEU A 42 2.27 1.68 8.97
CA LEU A 42 0.83 1.37 8.95
C LEU A 42 0.57 -0.10 9.28
N TYR A 43 1.20 -1.02 8.55
CA TYR A 43 0.94 -2.45 8.77
C TYR A 43 1.53 -2.99 10.07
N ALA A 44 2.55 -2.36 10.65
CA ALA A 44 3.02 -2.72 11.98
C ALA A 44 1.91 -2.54 13.03
N GLU A 45 1.19 -1.42 13.00
CA GLU A 45 0.08 -1.15 13.94
C GLU A 45 -1.20 -1.89 13.54
N PHE A 46 -1.55 -1.89 12.24
CA PHE A 46 -2.72 -2.59 11.71
C PHE A 46 -2.72 -4.08 12.05
N ASN A 47 -1.58 -4.75 11.92
CA ASN A 47 -1.46 -6.18 12.21
C ASN A 47 -1.72 -6.50 13.67
N GLN A 48 -1.28 -5.64 14.59
CA GLN A 48 -1.57 -5.80 16.02
C GLN A 48 -3.07 -5.64 16.30
N ALA A 49 -3.70 -4.62 15.71
CA ALA A 49 -5.13 -4.38 15.84
C ALA A 49 -5.95 -5.56 15.27
N PHE A 50 -5.60 -6.02 14.06
CA PHE A 50 -6.30 -7.15 13.44
C PHE A 50 -6.09 -8.46 14.19
N ALA A 51 -4.88 -8.77 14.64
CA ALA A 51 -4.62 -10.00 15.42
C ALA A 51 -5.45 -10.01 16.72
N LYS A 52 -5.55 -8.88 17.42
CA LYS A 52 -6.42 -8.72 18.59
C LYS A 52 -7.90 -8.91 18.24
N HIS A 53 -8.35 -8.28 17.16
CA HIS A 53 -9.73 -8.41 16.65
C HIS A 53 -10.05 -9.86 16.29
N TRP A 54 -9.16 -10.56 15.57
CA TRP A 54 -9.34 -11.96 15.19
C TRP A 54 -9.45 -12.86 16.40
N LYS A 55 -8.53 -12.71 17.36
CA LYS A 55 -8.54 -13.50 18.62
C LYS A 55 -9.81 -13.27 19.44
N ALA A 56 -10.28 -12.03 19.53
CA ALA A 56 -11.51 -11.71 20.26
C ALA A 56 -12.76 -12.37 19.63
N ARG A 57 -12.79 -12.52 18.31
CA ARG A 57 -13.92 -13.11 17.58
C ARG A 57 -13.88 -14.62 17.47
N THR A 58 -12.71 -15.22 17.41
CA THR A 58 -12.53 -16.64 17.07
C THR A 58 -11.87 -17.47 18.17
N GLY A 59 -11.24 -16.81 19.14
CA GLY A 59 -10.37 -17.48 20.14
C GLY A 59 -9.01 -17.94 19.57
N GLN A 60 -8.78 -17.80 18.27
CA GLN A 60 -7.57 -18.27 17.58
C GLN A 60 -6.43 -17.24 17.66
N ASP A 61 -5.23 -17.68 18.02
CA ASP A 61 -4.02 -16.86 17.95
C ASP A 61 -3.56 -16.71 16.49
N LEU A 62 -3.23 -15.46 16.10
CA LEU A 62 -2.80 -15.11 14.76
C LEU A 62 -1.45 -14.39 14.79
N THR A 63 -0.51 -14.87 13.98
CA THR A 63 0.76 -14.21 13.70
C THR A 63 0.76 -13.69 12.27
N ILE A 64 1.04 -12.39 12.07
CA ILE A 64 1.12 -11.79 10.74
C ILE A 64 2.56 -11.42 10.44
N LYS A 65 3.14 -12.10 9.48
CA LYS A 65 4.48 -11.81 8.95
C LYS A 65 4.39 -10.76 7.86
N GLN A 66 5.44 -9.97 7.71
CA GLN A 66 5.53 -8.88 6.74
C GLN A 66 6.74 -9.01 5.84
N SER A 67 6.57 -8.76 4.55
CA SER A 67 7.65 -8.50 3.60
C SER A 67 7.44 -7.12 2.97
N HIS A 68 8.46 -6.27 2.99
CA HIS A 68 8.41 -4.93 2.40
C HIS A 68 9.54 -4.71 1.41
N GLY A 69 9.26 -3.95 0.34
CA GLY A 69 10.23 -3.64 -0.70
C GLY A 69 9.59 -2.80 -1.81
N GLY A 70 10.31 -2.62 -2.91
CA GLY A 70 9.70 -2.03 -4.11
C GLY A 70 8.56 -2.90 -4.63
N SER A 71 7.40 -2.27 -4.94
CA SER A 71 6.15 -2.98 -5.26
C SER A 71 6.29 -3.98 -6.40
N GLY A 72 6.89 -3.58 -7.53
CA GLY A 72 7.13 -4.50 -8.65
C GLY A 72 8.09 -5.64 -8.31
N LYS A 73 9.10 -5.39 -7.44
CA LYS A 73 9.98 -6.45 -6.90
C LYS A 73 9.20 -7.41 -6.02
N GLN A 74 8.29 -6.91 -5.19
CA GLN A 74 7.44 -7.74 -4.32
C GLN A 74 6.48 -8.61 -5.14
N ALA A 75 5.83 -8.05 -6.18
CA ALA A 75 5.00 -8.82 -7.09
C ALA A 75 5.78 -9.97 -7.74
N ARG A 76 6.99 -9.70 -8.23
CA ARG A 76 7.87 -10.72 -8.80
C ARG A 76 8.24 -11.79 -7.77
N SER A 77 8.57 -11.41 -6.55
CA SER A 77 8.89 -12.40 -5.50
C SER A 77 7.73 -13.36 -5.24
N ILE A 78 6.48 -12.88 -5.27
CA ILE A 78 5.29 -13.73 -5.13
C ILE A 78 5.16 -14.67 -6.34
N ILE A 79 5.36 -14.16 -7.56
CA ILE A 79 5.33 -14.97 -8.79
C ILE A 79 6.41 -16.07 -8.76
N ASP A 80 7.59 -15.74 -8.25
CA ASP A 80 8.75 -16.62 -8.14
C ASP A 80 8.63 -17.61 -6.95
N GLY A 81 7.50 -17.60 -6.21
CA GLY A 81 7.18 -18.63 -5.21
C GLY A 81 7.20 -18.16 -3.74
N LEU A 82 7.30 -16.84 -3.45
CA LEU A 82 7.08 -16.34 -2.10
C LEU A 82 5.63 -16.61 -1.68
N ASP A 83 5.43 -17.45 -0.66
CA ASP A 83 4.15 -18.02 -0.25
C ASP A 83 3.27 -17.00 0.55
N ALA A 84 2.98 -15.86 -0.11
CA ALA A 84 2.16 -14.80 0.44
C ALA A 84 0.68 -15.20 0.53
N ASP A 85 0.00 -14.79 1.60
CA ASP A 85 -1.45 -14.92 1.74
C ASP A 85 -2.19 -13.75 1.11
N VAL A 86 -1.64 -12.55 1.31
CA VAL A 86 -2.16 -11.31 0.77
C VAL A 86 -1.04 -10.46 0.18
N ALA A 87 -1.38 -9.72 -0.86
CA ALA A 87 -0.54 -8.69 -1.46
C ALA A 87 -1.20 -7.33 -1.23
N THR A 88 -0.43 -6.37 -0.69
CA THR A 88 -0.86 -4.99 -0.47
C THR A 88 0.13 -4.08 -1.18
N LEU A 89 -0.01 -3.98 -2.51
CA LEU A 89 0.97 -3.38 -3.41
C LEU A 89 0.67 -1.90 -3.71
N ALA A 90 1.64 -1.21 -4.31
CA ALA A 90 1.55 0.22 -4.55
C ALA A 90 0.57 0.61 -5.68
N LEU A 91 0.22 -0.31 -6.57
CA LEU A 91 -0.61 -0.04 -7.75
C LEU A 91 -1.22 -1.33 -8.32
N ALA A 92 -2.36 -1.19 -8.97
CA ALA A 92 -3.10 -2.32 -9.54
C ALA A 92 -2.28 -3.08 -10.60
N GLY A 93 -1.49 -2.40 -11.42
CA GLY A 93 -0.67 -3.07 -12.45
C GLY A 93 0.36 -4.05 -11.91
N ASP A 94 0.92 -3.81 -10.70
CA ASP A 94 1.79 -4.81 -10.06
C ASP A 94 0.98 -6.00 -9.53
N THR A 95 -0.26 -5.77 -9.10
CA THR A 95 -1.17 -6.84 -8.68
C THR A 95 -1.69 -7.65 -9.86
N ASP A 96 -1.98 -7.00 -11.01
CA ASP A 96 -2.38 -7.67 -12.25
C ASP A 96 -1.32 -8.66 -12.75
N ALA A 97 -0.04 -8.38 -12.50
CA ALA A 97 1.05 -9.31 -12.81
C ALA A 97 0.91 -10.67 -12.08
N LEU A 98 0.31 -10.69 -10.87
CA LEU A 98 0.03 -11.93 -10.14
C LEU A 98 -1.02 -12.79 -10.85
N HIS A 99 -1.94 -12.17 -11.63
CA HIS A 99 -2.84 -12.88 -12.52
C HIS A 99 -2.14 -13.28 -13.82
N SER A 100 -1.60 -12.30 -14.56
CA SER A 100 -1.14 -12.50 -15.94
C SER A 100 0.12 -13.35 -16.07
N HIS A 101 1.02 -13.28 -15.10
CA HIS A 101 2.27 -14.03 -15.10
C HIS A 101 2.30 -15.15 -14.04
N GLY A 102 1.67 -14.94 -12.88
CA GLY A 102 1.67 -15.92 -11.79
C GLY A 102 0.49 -16.89 -11.83
N HIS A 103 -0.63 -16.52 -12.44
CA HIS A 103 -1.91 -17.24 -12.37
C HIS A 103 -2.34 -17.57 -10.94
N LEU A 104 -1.99 -16.68 -9.99
CA LEU A 104 -2.18 -16.86 -8.55
C LEU A 104 -3.51 -16.30 -8.04
N ILE A 105 -4.07 -15.34 -8.77
CA ILE A 105 -5.33 -14.63 -8.44
C ILE A 105 -6.25 -14.59 -9.68
N PRO A 106 -7.57 -14.43 -9.53
CA PRO A 106 -8.49 -14.30 -10.65
C PRO A 106 -8.32 -12.95 -11.37
N LYS A 107 -8.75 -12.88 -12.64
CA LYS A 107 -8.67 -11.66 -13.45
C LYS A 107 -9.46 -10.48 -12.86
N ASP A 108 -10.58 -10.78 -12.24
CA ASP A 108 -11.51 -9.79 -11.67
C ASP A 108 -11.30 -9.53 -10.17
N TRP A 109 -10.08 -9.75 -9.69
CA TRP A 109 -9.68 -9.59 -8.28
C TRP A 109 -10.06 -8.23 -7.69
N GLN A 110 -10.00 -7.15 -8.49
CA GLN A 110 -10.35 -5.79 -8.05
C GLN A 110 -11.82 -5.63 -7.61
N LYS A 111 -12.72 -6.46 -8.15
CA LYS A 111 -14.15 -6.41 -7.82
C LYS A 111 -14.48 -7.04 -6.46
N ARG A 112 -13.52 -7.70 -5.84
CA ARG A 112 -13.73 -8.45 -4.59
C ARG A 112 -13.99 -7.54 -3.39
N LEU A 113 -13.33 -6.38 -3.35
CA LEU A 113 -13.37 -5.45 -2.23
C LEU A 113 -13.84 -4.05 -2.70
N PRO A 114 -14.35 -3.21 -1.78
CA PRO A 114 -14.80 -1.86 -2.13
C PRO A 114 -13.72 -1.01 -2.80
N HIS A 115 -14.14 -0.01 -3.56
CA HIS A 115 -13.27 0.94 -4.25
C HIS A 115 -12.21 0.27 -5.15
N ASN A 116 -12.60 -0.78 -5.90
CA ASN A 116 -11.68 -1.57 -6.72
C ASN A 116 -10.50 -2.13 -5.91
N SER A 117 -10.80 -2.66 -4.71
CA SER A 117 -9.81 -3.22 -3.78
C SER A 117 -8.74 -2.20 -3.33
N THR A 118 -9.11 -0.92 -3.20
CA THR A 118 -8.22 0.18 -2.78
C THR A 118 -8.73 0.78 -1.46
N PRO A 119 -8.24 0.30 -0.30
CA PRO A 119 -8.75 0.71 1.01
C PRO A 119 -8.36 2.13 1.43
N TYR A 120 -7.35 2.70 0.81
CA TYR A 120 -6.85 4.06 1.03
C TYR A 120 -6.23 4.62 -0.24
N THR A 121 -5.99 5.93 -0.24
CA THR A 121 -5.28 6.62 -1.32
C THR A 121 -4.11 7.43 -0.77
N SER A 122 -3.28 7.93 -1.67
CA SER A 122 -2.22 8.88 -1.39
C SER A 122 -1.98 9.74 -2.63
N THR A 123 -0.92 10.52 -2.62
CA THR A 123 -0.46 11.28 -3.78
C THR A 123 1.05 11.47 -3.72
N ILE A 124 1.61 12.11 -4.74
CA ILE A 124 3.02 12.44 -4.81
C ILE A 124 3.22 13.91 -4.44
N VAL A 125 4.20 14.14 -3.58
CA VAL A 125 4.63 15.46 -3.12
C VAL A 125 6.13 15.64 -3.35
N LEU A 126 6.61 16.87 -3.24
CA LEU A 126 8.01 17.27 -3.42
C LEU A 126 8.63 17.51 -2.03
N VAL A 127 9.39 16.55 -1.50
CA VAL A 127 10.14 16.73 -0.25
C VAL A 127 11.39 17.53 -0.56
N VAL A 128 11.58 18.62 0.14
CA VAL A 128 12.68 19.56 -0.05
C VAL A 128 13.53 19.67 1.22
N ARG A 129 14.71 20.28 1.13
CA ARG A 129 15.50 20.63 2.30
C ARG A 129 14.76 21.65 3.15
N GLN A 130 14.98 21.66 4.45
CA GLN A 130 14.37 22.61 5.37
C GLN A 130 14.52 24.07 4.88
N GLY A 131 13.43 24.84 4.96
CA GLY A 131 13.36 26.21 4.49
C GLY A 131 13.41 26.37 2.97
N ASN A 132 13.36 25.25 2.23
CA ASN A 132 13.32 25.20 0.76
C ASN A 132 14.37 26.14 0.09
N PRO A 133 15.67 25.99 0.35
CA PRO A 133 16.71 26.94 -0.08
C PRO A 133 16.85 27.07 -1.60
N LYS A 134 16.34 26.09 -2.35
CA LYS A 134 16.29 26.10 -3.82
C LYS A 134 15.00 26.69 -4.40
N ASN A 135 14.07 27.13 -3.52
CA ASN A 135 12.77 27.68 -3.92
C ASN A 135 12.03 26.77 -4.93
N ILE A 136 11.92 25.47 -4.59
CA ILE A 136 11.21 24.49 -5.41
C ILE A 136 9.72 24.59 -5.06
N GLN A 137 8.88 24.91 -6.06
CA GLN A 137 7.46 25.17 -5.87
C GLN A 137 6.58 24.19 -6.63
N ASP A 138 7.05 23.71 -7.80
CA ASP A 138 6.27 22.86 -8.68
C ASP A 138 7.20 21.96 -9.51
N TRP A 139 6.59 21.12 -10.34
CA TRP A 139 7.29 20.19 -11.24
C TRP A 139 8.31 20.88 -12.16
N ASP A 140 8.06 22.12 -12.60
CA ASP A 140 8.98 22.88 -13.46
C ASP A 140 10.37 23.07 -12.87
N ASP A 141 10.43 23.23 -11.55
CA ASP A 141 11.70 23.45 -10.88
C ASP A 141 12.61 22.22 -10.94
N LEU A 142 12.03 21.02 -11.16
CA LEU A 142 12.79 19.77 -11.18
C LEU A 142 13.67 19.61 -12.43
N VAL A 143 13.43 20.41 -13.47
CA VAL A 143 14.23 20.39 -14.70
C VAL A 143 15.29 21.50 -14.77
N ARG A 144 15.41 22.30 -13.73
CA ARG A 144 16.46 23.30 -13.59
C ARG A 144 17.85 22.60 -13.48
N PRO A 145 18.91 23.14 -14.10
CA PRO A 145 20.22 22.48 -14.13
C PRO A 145 20.93 22.43 -12.76
N ASP A 146 20.54 23.31 -11.84
CA ASP A 146 21.10 23.39 -10.47
C ASP A 146 20.38 22.49 -9.46
N ILE A 147 19.37 21.69 -9.88
CA ILE A 147 18.58 20.82 -9.04
C ILE A 147 19.00 19.37 -9.19
N LYS A 148 19.13 18.67 -8.06
CA LYS A 148 19.31 17.21 -8.02
C LYS A 148 18.06 16.56 -7.44
N VAL A 149 17.45 15.68 -8.24
CA VAL A 149 16.19 15.00 -7.93
C VAL A 149 16.47 13.58 -7.43
N ILE A 150 15.89 13.21 -6.32
CA ILE A 150 15.87 11.82 -5.82
C ILE A 150 14.52 11.20 -6.13
N THR A 151 14.55 10.03 -6.74
CA THR A 151 13.38 9.19 -7.02
C THR A 151 13.83 7.74 -7.18
N PRO A 152 13.02 6.75 -6.79
CA PRO A 152 13.40 5.35 -7.02
C PRO A 152 13.22 4.95 -8.50
N ASN A 153 13.62 3.71 -8.82
CA ASN A 153 13.59 3.17 -10.18
C ASN A 153 12.18 2.67 -10.56
N PRO A 154 11.55 3.18 -11.62
CA PRO A 154 10.24 2.72 -12.10
C PRO A 154 10.19 1.24 -12.53
N LYS A 155 11.32 0.61 -12.82
CA LYS A 155 11.37 -0.82 -13.13
C LYS A 155 11.17 -1.73 -11.90
N THR A 156 11.38 -1.19 -10.68
CA THR A 156 11.30 -1.97 -9.42
C THR A 156 10.34 -1.39 -8.40
N SER A 157 10.08 -0.10 -8.45
CA SER A 157 9.28 0.65 -7.48
C SER A 157 7.97 1.15 -8.07
N GLY A 158 6.85 0.74 -7.48
CA GLY A 158 5.54 1.30 -7.83
C GLY A 158 5.43 2.79 -7.51
N GLY A 159 6.05 3.26 -6.41
CA GLY A 159 6.13 4.68 -6.09
C GLY A 159 6.81 5.50 -7.18
N ALA A 160 7.88 4.96 -7.76
CA ALA A 160 8.56 5.62 -8.88
C ALA A 160 7.69 5.71 -10.14
N ARG A 161 6.82 4.72 -10.38
CA ARG A 161 5.85 4.80 -11.49
C ARG A 161 4.83 5.92 -11.28
N TRP A 162 4.34 6.08 -10.06
CA TRP A 162 3.48 7.20 -9.70
C TRP A 162 4.19 8.55 -9.87
N ASN A 163 5.45 8.68 -9.41
CA ASN A 163 6.27 9.88 -9.59
C ASN A 163 6.43 10.26 -11.06
N TYR A 164 6.81 9.27 -11.88
CA TYR A 164 7.01 9.44 -13.32
C TYR A 164 5.73 9.88 -14.02
N LEU A 165 4.60 9.20 -13.76
CA LEU A 165 3.32 9.51 -14.40
C LEU A 165 2.76 10.87 -13.95
N ALA A 166 2.98 11.26 -12.68
CA ALA A 166 2.60 12.58 -12.19
C ALA A 166 3.35 13.69 -12.94
N ALA A 167 4.67 13.56 -13.10
CA ALA A 167 5.50 14.49 -13.86
C ALA A 167 5.13 14.53 -15.35
N TRP A 168 4.83 13.36 -15.94
CA TRP A 168 4.42 13.26 -17.34
C TRP A 168 3.13 14.01 -17.61
N GLU A 169 2.09 13.76 -16.85
CA GLU A 169 0.78 14.38 -17.06
C GLU A 169 0.79 15.88 -16.74
N PHE A 170 1.55 16.31 -15.74
CA PHE A 170 1.80 17.75 -15.52
C PHE A 170 2.37 18.40 -16.78
N ALA A 171 3.44 17.84 -17.33
CA ALA A 171 4.10 18.41 -18.52
C ALA A 171 3.20 18.36 -19.75
N LYS A 172 2.46 17.25 -19.94
CA LYS A 172 1.52 17.09 -21.04
C LYS A 172 0.44 18.18 -21.02
N ARG A 173 -0.14 18.47 -19.85
CA ARG A 173 -1.15 19.53 -19.69
C ARG A 173 -0.57 20.93 -19.87
N LYS A 174 0.64 21.15 -19.35
CA LYS A 174 1.26 22.47 -19.38
C LYS A 174 1.85 22.85 -20.72
N TYR A 175 2.55 21.93 -21.37
CA TYR A 175 3.32 22.22 -22.59
C TYR A 175 2.68 21.69 -23.87
N GLY A 176 1.61 20.90 -23.77
CA GLY A 176 0.84 20.36 -24.88
C GLY A 176 1.44 19.10 -25.51
N GLY A 177 0.84 17.95 -25.17
CA GLY A 177 1.10 16.66 -25.81
C GLY A 177 2.21 15.80 -25.22
N ASP A 178 2.23 14.55 -25.67
CA ASP A 178 3.11 13.52 -25.11
C ASP A 178 4.59 13.71 -25.49
N ASP A 179 4.89 14.32 -26.63
CA ASP A 179 6.28 14.62 -27.03
C ASP A 179 6.92 15.62 -26.08
N LYS A 180 6.19 16.67 -25.70
CA LYS A 180 6.65 17.66 -24.73
C LYS A 180 6.78 17.07 -23.32
N ALA A 181 5.87 16.18 -22.94
CA ALA A 181 5.97 15.45 -21.70
C ALA A 181 7.23 14.56 -21.68
N GLN A 182 7.53 13.87 -22.78
CA GLN A 182 8.74 13.05 -22.90
C GLN A 182 10.02 13.88 -22.77
N GLU A 183 10.09 15.04 -23.44
CA GLU A 183 11.22 15.97 -23.34
C GLU A 183 11.40 16.47 -21.89
N PHE A 184 10.31 16.83 -21.23
CA PHE A 184 10.32 17.28 -19.85
C PHE A 184 10.82 16.20 -18.88
N VAL A 185 10.22 15.00 -18.94
CA VAL A 185 10.59 13.89 -18.07
C VAL A 185 12.02 13.44 -18.34
N LYS A 186 12.50 13.49 -19.58
CA LYS A 186 13.90 13.25 -19.90
C LYS A 186 14.83 14.23 -19.18
N LYS A 187 14.52 15.54 -19.20
CA LYS A 187 15.29 16.56 -18.45
C LYS A 187 15.26 16.30 -16.94
N LEU A 188 14.08 15.93 -16.38
CA LEU A 188 13.96 15.58 -14.98
C LEU A 188 14.90 14.41 -14.64
N TYR A 189 14.90 13.32 -15.40
CA TYR A 189 15.76 12.16 -15.15
C TYR A 189 17.25 12.42 -15.42
N GLN A 190 17.61 13.43 -16.19
CA GLN A 190 19.01 13.92 -16.30
C GLN A 190 19.50 14.51 -14.98
N ASN A 191 18.58 15.02 -14.15
CA ASN A 191 18.85 15.56 -12.82
C ASN A 191 18.84 14.49 -11.71
N VAL A 192 18.58 13.22 -12.04
CA VAL A 192 18.52 12.11 -11.07
C VAL A 192 19.88 11.42 -11.00
N PRO A 193 20.65 11.60 -9.90
CA PRO A 193 22.00 11.03 -9.78
C PRO A 193 22.01 9.54 -9.48
N VAL A 194 20.92 9.02 -8.84
CA VAL A 194 20.83 7.62 -8.43
C VAL A 194 19.37 7.15 -8.46
N LEU A 195 19.16 5.93 -8.89
CA LEU A 195 17.87 5.24 -8.85
C LEU A 195 17.91 4.10 -7.83
N ASP A 196 17.37 4.35 -6.65
CA ASP A 196 17.20 3.32 -5.61
C ASP A 196 16.13 2.30 -6.01
N THR A 197 16.19 1.10 -5.45
CA THR A 197 15.27 0.02 -5.82
C THR A 197 13.83 0.20 -5.30
N GLY A 198 13.63 1.08 -4.32
CA GLY A 198 12.33 1.36 -3.69
C GLY A 198 12.31 2.67 -2.95
N ALA A 199 11.13 3.09 -2.50
CA ALA A 199 10.91 4.37 -1.82
C ALA A 199 11.77 4.53 -0.57
N ARG A 200 11.91 3.48 0.26
CA ARG A 200 12.74 3.53 1.47
C ARG A 200 14.23 3.78 1.16
N GLY A 201 14.75 3.19 0.09
CA GLY A 201 16.11 3.48 -0.39
C GLY A 201 16.29 4.97 -0.71
N SER A 202 15.34 5.55 -1.43
CA SER A 202 15.36 6.98 -1.79
C SER A 202 15.19 7.90 -0.57
N SER A 203 14.36 7.53 0.40
CA SER A 203 14.25 8.25 1.68
C SER A 203 15.61 8.28 2.42
N ILE A 204 16.31 7.14 2.49
CA ILE A 204 17.66 7.05 3.10
C ILE A 204 18.65 7.89 2.31
N THR A 205 18.64 7.79 0.98
CA THR A 205 19.55 8.58 0.11
C THR A 205 19.34 10.08 0.32
N PHE A 206 18.08 10.52 0.38
CA PHE A 206 17.75 11.92 0.61
C PHE A 206 18.03 12.34 2.06
N ALA A 207 17.34 11.77 3.06
CA ALA A 207 17.31 12.29 4.41
C ALA A 207 18.54 11.92 5.25
N GLN A 208 19.10 10.70 5.09
CA GLN A 208 20.23 10.24 5.90
C GLN A 208 21.59 10.53 5.21
N ARG A 209 21.69 10.25 3.90
CA ARG A 209 22.93 10.47 3.14
C ARG A 209 23.06 11.90 2.63
N ASN A 210 22.05 12.73 2.85
CA ASN A 210 22.00 14.14 2.47
C ASN A 210 22.27 14.39 0.98
N GLN A 211 21.79 13.51 0.10
CA GLN A 211 21.92 13.64 -1.35
C GLN A 211 20.66 14.24 -1.97
N GLY A 212 20.82 15.07 -3.01
CA GLY A 212 19.75 15.72 -3.75
C GLY A 212 19.17 16.95 -3.05
N ASP A 213 18.44 17.74 -3.82
CA ASP A 213 17.76 18.97 -3.38
C ASP A 213 16.27 18.74 -3.17
N VAL A 214 15.69 17.80 -3.91
CA VAL A 214 14.28 17.42 -3.86
C VAL A 214 14.13 15.90 -4.00
N PHE A 215 13.17 15.35 -3.25
CA PHE A 215 12.79 13.93 -3.32
C PHE A 215 11.30 13.80 -3.70
N LEU A 216 11.03 13.10 -4.80
CA LEU A 216 9.67 12.76 -5.22
C LEU A 216 9.15 11.63 -4.35
N SER A 217 8.21 11.93 -3.48
CA SER A 217 7.78 11.03 -2.42
C SER A 217 6.27 10.88 -2.35
N TRP A 218 5.85 9.79 -1.73
CA TRP A 218 4.50 9.63 -1.24
C TRP A 218 4.20 10.67 -0.15
N GLU A 219 2.97 11.16 -0.11
CA GLU A 219 2.52 12.12 0.90
C GLU A 219 2.74 11.60 2.34
N ASN A 220 2.39 10.34 2.61
CA ASN A 220 2.61 9.74 3.94
C ASN A 220 4.10 9.63 4.31
N GLU A 221 4.98 9.31 3.37
CA GLU A 221 6.45 9.28 3.61
C GLU A 221 6.98 10.69 3.93
N ALA A 222 6.46 11.72 3.27
CA ALA A 222 6.88 13.10 3.55
C ALA A 222 6.59 13.48 5.03
N TYR A 223 5.39 13.17 5.52
CA TYR A 223 5.04 13.38 6.94
C TYR A 223 5.89 12.54 7.90
N LEU A 224 6.20 11.30 7.53
CA LEU A 224 7.06 10.44 8.34
C LEU A 224 8.49 10.98 8.39
N LEU A 225 9.01 11.46 7.26
CA LEU A 225 10.34 12.09 7.20
C LEU A 225 10.40 13.37 8.04
N GLU A 226 9.37 14.22 7.96
CA GLU A 226 9.27 15.42 8.79
C GLU A 226 9.25 15.06 10.29
N LYS A 227 8.50 14.02 10.66
CA LYS A 227 8.42 13.54 12.05
C LYS A 227 9.73 12.91 12.53
N GLU A 228 10.43 12.13 11.68
CA GLU A 228 11.66 11.41 12.04
C GLU A 228 12.89 12.32 12.07
N PHE A 229 13.02 13.22 11.08
CA PHE A 229 14.18 14.08 10.89
C PHE A 229 13.98 15.52 11.36
N GLY A 230 12.80 15.83 11.90
CA GLY A 230 12.48 17.15 12.46
C GLY A 230 12.74 18.28 11.46
N ASN A 231 13.66 19.18 11.84
CA ASN A 231 13.94 20.38 11.07
C ASN A 231 14.86 20.18 9.85
N LYS A 232 14.99 18.99 9.27
CA LYS A 232 15.89 18.77 8.12
C LYS A 232 15.18 18.80 6.77
N VAL A 233 13.87 18.61 6.77
CA VAL A 233 13.08 18.52 5.56
C VAL A 233 11.75 19.27 5.71
N ASP A 234 11.29 19.84 4.60
CA ASP A 234 9.95 20.34 4.38
C ASP A 234 9.36 19.61 3.16
N PHE A 235 8.11 19.82 2.83
CA PHE A 235 7.58 19.35 1.56
C PHE A 235 6.59 20.33 0.95
N VAL A 236 6.47 20.26 -0.36
CA VAL A 236 5.64 21.12 -1.19
C VAL A 236 4.61 20.27 -1.91
N TYR A 237 3.35 20.73 -1.90
CA TYR A 237 2.32 20.18 -2.76
C TYR A 237 2.42 20.84 -4.14
N PRO A 238 2.65 20.06 -5.21
CA PRO A 238 2.69 20.64 -6.55
C PRO A 238 1.30 21.09 -7.02
N SER A 239 1.25 21.93 -8.05
CA SER A 239 0.01 22.49 -8.60
C SER A 239 -1.02 21.46 -9.05
N ILE A 240 -0.55 20.27 -9.46
CA ILE A 240 -1.34 19.09 -9.78
C ILE A 240 -0.53 17.84 -9.48
N SER A 241 -1.17 16.79 -9.03
CA SER A 241 -0.54 15.48 -8.81
C SER A 241 -1.48 14.33 -9.17
N ILE A 242 -1.01 13.09 -9.05
CA ILE A 242 -1.78 11.89 -9.36
C ILE A 242 -2.47 11.33 -8.11
N LEU A 243 -3.72 10.87 -8.24
CA LEU A 243 -4.38 10.07 -7.22
C LEU A 243 -3.75 8.69 -7.21
N ALA A 244 -2.90 8.43 -6.23
CA ALA A 244 -2.29 7.13 -6.05
C ALA A 244 -3.26 6.20 -5.31
N GLU A 245 -3.56 5.06 -5.91
CA GLU A 245 -4.52 4.06 -5.43
C GLU A 245 -3.83 2.71 -5.21
N PRO A 246 -3.21 2.51 -4.03
CA PRO A 246 -2.61 1.23 -3.66
C PRO A 246 -3.67 0.13 -3.58
N ALA A 247 -3.42 -0.98 -4.26
CA ALA A 247 -4.37 -2.07 -4.37
C ALA A 247 -4.01 -3.24 -3.46
N VAL A 248 -5.03 -3.92 -2.94
CA VAL A 248 -4.86 -5.09 -2.07
C VAL A 248 -5.55 -6.31 -2.68
N ALA A 249 -4.94 -7.49 -2.56
CA ALA A 249 -5.48 -8.71 -3.12
C ALA A 249 -5.19 -9.93 -2.25
N LEU A 250 -6.13 -10.87 -2.25
CA LEU A 250 -5.94 -12.23 -1.75
C LEU A 250 -5.14 -13.04 -2.77
N ILE A 251 -4.17 -13.82 -2.31
CA ILE A 251 -3.43 -14.73 -3.19
C ILE A 251 -4.12 -16.10 -3.18
N ASP A 252 -5.12 -16.26 -4.03
CA ASP A 252 -6.07 -17.38 -4.00
C ASP A 252 -5.40 -18.75 -3.94
N LYS A 253 -4.43 -19.02 -4.82
CA LYS A 253 -3.75 -20.33 -4.82
C LYS A 253 -2.99 -20.61 -3.54
N ASN A 254 -2.38 -19.60 -2.95
CA ASN A 254 -1.58 -19.78 -1.74
C ASN A 254 -2.48 -20.00 -0.52
N VAL A 255 -3.54 -19.21 -0.36
CA VAL A 255 -4.44 -19.35 0.79
C VAL A 255 -5.23 -20.66 0.76
N ASP A 256 -5.54 -21.17 -0.44
CA ASP A 256 -6.18 -22.50 -0.57
C ASP A 256 -5.23 -23.62 -0.17
N LYS A 257 -3.99 -23.57 -0.66
CA LYS A 257 -2.93 -24.53 -0.28
C LYS A 257 -2.65 -24.52 1.22
N LYS A 258 -2.67 -23.32 1.84
CA LYS A 258 -2.31 -23.13 3.26
C LYS A 258 -3.50 -23.30 4.21
N GLY A 259 -4.75 -23.31 3.69
CA GLY A 259 -5.96 -23.29 4.51
C GLY A 259 -6.20 -21.96 5.25
N THR A 260 -5.62 -20.87 4.78
CA THR A 260 -5.66 -19.54 5.42
C THR A 260 -6.70 -18.58 4.80
N ARG A 261 -7.51 -19.04 3.84
CA ARG A 261 -8.44 -18.19 3.09
C ARG A 261 -9.37 -17.37 3.99
N ALA A 262 -9.97 -17.98 5.00
CA ALA A 262 -10.93 -17.29 5.86
C ALA A 262 -10.30 -16.12 6.62
N VAL A 263 -9.15 -16.34 7.25
CA VAL A 263 -8.46 -15.29 8.00
C VAL A 263 -7.84 -14.23 7.07
N ALA A 264 -7.37 -14.62 5.88
CA ALA A 264 -6.81 -13.69 4.89
C ALA A 264 -7.89 -12.77 4.29
N LEU A 265 -9.10 -13.29 4.00
CA LEU A 265 -10.23 -12.47 3.61
C LEU A 265 -10.64 -11.51 4.72
N ALA A 266 -10.78 -12.00 5.95
CA ALA A 266 -11.11 -11.15 7.11
C ALA A 266 -10.05 -10.05 7.33
N TYR A 267 -8.76 -10.33 7.08
CA TYR A 267 -7.68 -9.35 7.13
C TYR A 267 -7.86 -8.21 6.12
N LEU A 268 -8.23 -8.56 4.88
CA LEU A 268 -8.48 -7.57 3.84
C LEU A 268 -9.77 -6.78 4.09
N ASP A 269 -10.83 -7.44 4.54
CA ASP A 269 -12.11 -6.78 4.90
C ASP A 269 -11.94 -5.80 6.06
N TYR A 270 -11.08 -6.14 7.02
CA TYR A 270 -10.81 -5.28 8.18
C TYR A 270 -10.22 -3.92 7.79
N LEU A 271 -9.48 -3.82 6.65
CA LEU A 271 -8.97 -2.55 6.12
C LEU A 271 -10.06 -1.50 5.88
N TYR A 272 -11.31 -1.93 5.70
CA TYR A 272 -12.46 -1.06 5.43
C TYR A 272 -13.30 -0.75 6.67
N THR A 273 -12.93 -1.28 7.85
CA THR A 273 -13.59 -0.94 9.12
C THR A 273 -13.20 0.47 9.58
N GLU A 274 -14.07 1.11 10.38
CA GLU A 274 -13.77 2.43 10.94
C GLU A 274 -12.50 2.46 11.77
N GLU A 275 -12.19 1.39 12.51
CA GLU A 275 -10.96 1.26 13.29
C GLU A 275 -9.71 1.27 12.38
N ALA A 276 -9.73 0.49 11.32
CA ALA A 276 -8.63 0.45 10.35
C ALA A 276 -8.52 1.75 9.55
N GLN A 277 -9.63 2.37 9.19
CA GLN A 277 -9.65 3.66 8.50
C GLN A 277 -9.09 4.79 9.39
N ASP A 278 -9.28 4.71 10.71
CA ASP A 278 -8.63 5.62 11.65
C ASP A 278 -7.11 5.42 11.69
N LEU A 279 -6.65 4.17 11.72
CA LEU A 279 -5.22 3.84 11.62
C LEU A 279 -4.61 4.35 10.30
N ILE A 280 -5.31 4.15 9.18
CA ILE A 280 -4.91 4.64 7.86
C ILE A 280 -4.68 6.16 7.88
N GLY A 281 -5.64 6.93 8.43
CA GLY A 281 -5.51 8.38 8.58
C GLY A 281 -4.38 8.79 9.53
N LYS A 282 -4.22 8.08 10.66
CA LYS A 282 -3.14 8.29 11.63
C LYS A 282 -1.74 8.14 11.01
N HIS A 283 -1.61 7.23 10.02
CA HIS A 283 -0.38 7.00 9.26
C HIS A 283 -0.31 7.82 7.96
N PHE A 284 -1.06 8.93 7.88
CA PHE A 284 -1.02 9.92 6.80
C PHE A 284 -1.43 9.40 5.42
N TYR A 285 -2.12 8.27 5.35
CA TYR A 285 -2.84 7.87 4.15
C TYR A 285 -4.23 8.52 4.12
N ARG A 286 -4.76 8.74 2.93
CA ARG A 286 -6.09 9.32 2.73
C ARG A 286 -7.15 8.23 2.87
N PRO A 287 -7.93 8.21 3.98
CA PRO A 287 -8.90 7.15 4.23
C PRO A 287 -10.13 7.25 3.32
N ARG A 288 -10.85 6.15 3.17
CA ARG A 288 -12.13 6.11 2.43
C ARG A 288 -13.33 6.44 3.33
N SER A 289 -13.24 6.19 4.63
CA SER A 289 -14.30 6.53 5.59
C SER A 289 -14.48 8.04 5.72
N ALA A 290 -15.74 8.51 5.63
CA ALA A 290 -16.08 9.92 5.82
C ALA A 290 -15.71 10.43 7.23
N LYS A 291 -15.85 9.58 8.25
CA LYS A 291 -15.49 9.89 9.64
C LYS A 291 -13.98 10.12 9.77
N ALA A 292 -13.17 9.22 9.22
CA ALA A 292 -11.73 9.37 9.24
C ALA A 292 -11.27 10.56 8.38
N GLN A 293 -11.89 10.79 7.21
CA GLN A 293 -11.61 11.98 6.39
C GLN A 293 -11.89 13.28 7.15
N ALA A 294 -12.99 13.35 7.90
CA ALA A 294 -13.30 14.53 8.73
C ALA A 294 -12.26 14.76 9.83
N LYS A 295 -11.80 13.66 10.48
CA LYS A 295 -10.79 13.70 11.55
C LYS A 295 -9.43 14.18 11.05
N TYR A 296 -8.98 13.68 9.90
CA TYR A 296 -7.63 13.94 9.37
C TYR A 296 -7.59 15.01 8.26
N GLY A 297 -8.73 15.59 7.88
CA GLY A 297 -8.85 16.51 6.75
C GLY A 297 -8.06 17.83 6.87
N LYS A 298 -7.72 18.26 8.10
CA LYS A 298 -6.85 19.43 8.31
C LYS A 298 -5.39 19.13 7.94
N GLN A 299 -4.97 17.87 8.15
CA GLN A 299 -3.62 17.38 7.91
C GLN A 299 -3.44 16.96 6.45
N LEU A 300 -4.50 16.43 5.83
CA LEU A 300 -4.50 15.94 4.44
C LEU A 300 -5.37 16.87 3.57
N PRO A 301 -4.82 17.98 3.05
CA PRO A 301 -5.59 19.00 2.35
C PRO A 301 -6.20 18.47 1.05
N LYS A 302 -7.27 19.12 0.58
CA LYS A 302 -7.83 18.83 -0.73
C LYS A 302 -6.87 19.32 -1.81
N LEU A 303 -6.57 18.43 -2.76
CA LEU A 303 -5.62 18.67 -3.83
C LEU A 303 -6.29 18.51 -5.19
N LYS A 304 -5.70 19.14 -6.22
CA LYS A 304 -6.05 18.88 -7.62
C LYS A 304 -5.33 17.61 -8.07
N LEU A 305 -6.08 16.50 -8.10
CA LEU A 305 -5.56 15.18 -8.47
C LEU A 305 -6.25 14.71 -9.75
N PHE A 306 -5.50 14.00 -10.58
CA PHE A 306 -6.03 13.23 -11.71
C PHE A 306 -5.86 11.73 -11.46
N THR A 307 -6.69 10.91 -12.09
CA THR A 307 -6.62 9.45 -11.97
C THR A 307 -5.77 8.83 -13.08
N ILE A 308 -5.34 7.58 -12.87
CA ILE A 308 -4.63 6.80 -13.90
C ILE A 308 -5.54 6.54 -15.11
N GLU A 309 -6.84 6.34 -14.88
CA GLU A 309 -7.84 6.13 -15.92
C GLU A 309 -8.03 7.37 -16.77
N GLU A 310 -8.18 8.54 -16.15
CA GLU A 310 -8.37 9.83 -16.84
C GLU A 310 -7.18 10.20 -17.71
N ALA A 311 -5.96 10.06 -17.18
CA ALA A 311 -4.76 10.56 -17.85
C ALA A 311 -4.13 9.56 -18.82
N PHE A 312 -4.20 8.26 -18.50
CA PHE A 312 -3.47 7.21 -19.21
C PHE A 312 -4.34 6.06 -19.73
N GLY A 313 -5.64 6.05 -19.40
CA GLY A 313 -6.56 4.97 -19.78
C GLY A 313 -6.33 3.67 -18.98
N GLY A 314 -5.83 3.79 -17.75
CA GLY A 314 -5.60 2.69 -16.81
C GLY A 314 -4.17 2.13 -16.83
N TRP A 315 -3.91 1.23 -15.86
CA TRP A 315 -2.57 0.67 -15.65
C TRP A 315 -2.07 -0.19 -16.81
N ASP A 316 -2.93 -0.97 -17.46
CA ASP A 316 -2.52 -1.80 -18.61
C ASP A 316 -1.90 -0.94 -19.71
N LYS A 317 -2.61 0.13 -20.11
CA LYS A 317 -2.15 1.04 -21.14
C LYS A 317 -0.91 1.82 -20.69
N ALA A 318 -0.91 2.35 -19.47
CA ALA A 318 0.25 3.05 -18.92
C ALA A 318 1.49 2.15 -18.88
N SER A 319 1.35 0.89 -18.48
CA SER A 319 2.45 -0.07 -18.44
C SER A 319 2.99 -0.39 -19.81
N GLN A 320 2.12 -0.66 -20.78
CA GLN A 320 2.51 -0.96 -22.17
C GLN A 320 3.25 0.19 -22.85
N VAL A 321 2.84 1.43 -22.58
CA VAL A 321 3.48 2.61 -23.20
C VAL A 321 4.77 2.99 -22.50
N HIS A 322 4.78 2.94 -21.15
CA HIS A 322 5.84 3.59 -20.39
C HIS A 322 6.85 2.63 -19.76
N PHE A 323 6.45 1.42 -19.30
CA PHE A 323 7.27 0.63 -18.37
C PHE A 323 7.70 -0.75 -18.86
N VAL A 324 7.12 -1.25 -19.97
CA VAL A 324 7.63 -2.47 -20.64
C VAL A 324 9.07 -2.24 -21.15
N ASP A 325 9.78 -3.32 -21.45
CA ASP A 325 11.10 -3.21 -22.03
C ASP A 325 11.04 -2.50 -23.39
N GLY A 326 11.91 -1.51 -23.56
CA GLY A 326 11.87 -0.59 -24.70
C GLY A 326 10.78 0.48 -24.66
N GLY A 327 9.98 0.55 -23.60
CA GLY A 327 8.96 1.58 -23.38
C GLY A 327 9.55 2.99 -23.21
N LYS A 328 8.67 3.98 -23.01
CA LYS A 328 9.05 5.40 -22.91
C LYS A 328 10.10 5.66 -21.83
N PHE A 329 10.03 4.97 -20.68
CA PHE A 329 11.02 5.13 -19.63
C PHE A 329 12.42 4.69 -20.08
N ASP A 330 12.55 3.56 -20.76
CA ASP A 330 13.85 3.08 -21.26
C ASP A 330 14.44 4.01 -22.33
N GLN A 331 13.59 4.63 -23.16
CA GLN A 331 14.00 5.63 -24.14
C GLN A 331 14.51 6.94 -23.50
N ILE A 332 13.96 7.30 -22.33
CA ILE A 332 14.34 8.50 -21.57
C ILE A 332 15.61 8.26 -20.77
N TYR A 333 15.66 7.13 -20.06
CA TYR A 333 16.76 6.76 -19.17
C TYR A 333 17.72 5.77 -19.84
N THR A 334 18.51 6.25 -20.77
CA THR A 334 19.68 5.51 -21.24
C THR A 334 20.81 5.71 -20.23
N LYS A 335 21.28 4.64 -19.58
CA LYS A 335 22.52 4.69 -18.78
C LYS A 335 23.63 5.24 -19.67
N LYS A 336 24.21 6.35 -19.24
CA LYS A 336 25.51 6.81 -19.77
C LYS A 336 26.62 5.87 -19.32
#